data_eaa6bbecb323bd4f2fca42b0ff17dad0
#
_entry.id   eaa6bbecb323bd4f2fca42b0ff17dad0
#
_cell.length_a   1.000
_cell.length_b   1.000
_cell.length_c   1.000
_cell.angle_alpha   90.00
_cell.angle_beta   90.00
_cell.angle_gamma   90.00
#
_symmetry.space_group_name_H-M   'P 1'
#
loop_
_entity.id
_entity.type
_entity.pdbx_description
1 polymer ?
#
loop_
_entity_poly.entity_id
_entity_poly.type
_entity_poly.pdbx_seq_one_letter_code
_entity_poly.pdbx_strand_id
1 'polypeptide(L)'
;LIPVLCCLLGSLLMGLLYCFLTVTLRANQNVTGLAMTTFGVGFGNFFGVSLIKLVASDVPSIALSATSSYFSKSLPFAAKLGWFGKLFLSYGFLAYLAVVIALAASYVLNHTRVGLHLRAVGEGPNTADAAGINVTKYKYAATCVGCMIAGLGGLYYVMDLSLIHI
;
A
#
# COMPACT_ATOMS: atom_id res chain seq x y z
N LEU A 1 -10.68 -9.85 6.10
CA LEU A 1 -9.98 -10.28 4.88
C LEU A 1 -10.48 -9.53 3.63
N ILE A 2 -11.79 -9.39 3.44
CA ILE A 2 -12.39 -8.73 2.25
C ILE A 2 -11.88 -7.29 2.03
N PRO A 3 -11.85 -6.38 3.03
CA PRO A 3 -11.36 -5.02 2.84
C PRO A 3 -9.88 -4.97 2.43
N VAL A 4 -9.05 -5.86 2.98
CA VAL A 4 -7.62 -5.93 2.65
C VAL A 4 -7.43 -6.38 1.19
N LEU A 5 -8.18 -7.40 0.74
CA LEU A 5 -8.12 -7.86 -0.65
C LEU A 5 -8.62 -6.79 -1.63
N CYS A 6 -9.73 -6.11 -1.33
CA CYS A 6 -10.23 -5.01 -2.15
C CYS A 6 -9.22 -3.85 -2.23
N CYS A 7 -8.57 -3.51 -1.11
CA CYS A 7 -7.54 -2.48 -1.07
C CYS A 7 -6.32 -2.87 -1.92
N LEU A 8 -5.85 -4.12 -1.81
CA LEU A 8 -4.73 -4.63 -2.61
C LEU A 8 -5.05 -4.65 -4.11
N LEU A 9 -6.26 -5.08 -4.49
CA LEU A 9 -6.69 -5.07 -5.89
C LEU A 9 -6.82 -3.64 -6.43
N GLY A 10 -7.42 -2.74 -5.67
CA GLY A 10 -7.55 -1.33 -6.05
C GLY A 10 -6.20 -0.66 -6.22
N SER A 11 -5.28 -0.84 -5.28
CA SER A 11 -3.92 -0.29 -5.36
C SER A 11 -3.10 -0.91 -6.48
N LEU A 12 -3.29 -2.19 -6.78
CA LEU A 12 -2.65 -2.86 -7.92
C LEU A 12 -3.15 -2.28 -9.26
N LEU A 13 -4.45 -2.08 -9.43
CA LEU A 13 -5.03 -1.48 -10.63
C LEU A 13 -4.50 -0.07 -10.86
N MET A 14 -4.46 0.76 -9.82
CA MET A 14 -3.89 2.09 -9.89
C MET A 14 -2.39 2.08 -10.20
N GLY A 15 -1.66 1.12 -9.62
CA GLY A 15 -0.24 0.89 -9.91
C GLY A 15 0.01 0.48 -11.35
N LEU A 16 -0.82 -0.40 -11.92
CA LEU A 16 -0.75 -0.80 -13.34
C LEU A 16 -1.02 0.38 -14.28
N LEU A 17 -2.01 1.21 -13.97
CA LEU A 17 -2.33 2.39 -14.75
C LEU A 17 -1.18 3.41 -14.71
N TYR A 18 -0.59 3.64 -13.54
CA TYR A 18 0.61 4.47 -13.37
C TYR A 18 1.80 3.91 -14.16
N CYS A 19 2.05 2.60 -14.09
CA CYS A 19 3.12 1.94 -14.87
C CYS A 19 2.90 2.09 -16.37
N PHE A 20 1.68 1.92 -16.83
CA PHE A 20 1.36 2.08 -18.25
C PHE A 20 1.70 3.49 -18.74
N LEU A 21 1.34 4.51 -17.98
CA LEU A 21 1.64 5.89 -18.33
C LEU A 21 3.14 6.21 -18.28
N THR A 22 3.85 5.75 -17.23
CA THR A 22 5.26 6.14 -17.00
C THR A 22 6.26 5.26 -17.73
N VAL A 23 6.01 3.96 -17.83
CA VAL A 23 6.96 3.00 -18.43
C VAL A 23 6.67 2.80 -19.92
N THR A 24 5.40 2.63 -20.30
CA THR A 24 5.02 2.37 -21.71
C THR A 24 4.92 3.67 -22.50
N LEU A 25 4.19 4.67 -22.00
CA LEU A 25 4.03 5.96 -22.68
C LEU A 25 5.18 6.94 -22.39
N ARG A 26 6.11 6.57 -21.51
CA ARG A 26 7.27 7.40 -21.13
C ARG A 26 6.89 8.81 -20.65
N ALA A 27 5.70 8.95 -20.02
CA ALA A 27 5.26 10.21 -19.46
C ALA A 27 6.13 10.64 -18.28
N ASN A 28 6.17 11.96 -18.01
CA ASN A 28 6.93 12.48 -16.87
C ASN A 28 6.35 11.95 -15.55
N GLN A 29 7.20 11.28 -14.75
CA GLN A 29 6.80 10.61 -13.51
C GLN A 29 6.16 11.56 -12.50
N ASN A 30 6.68 12.79 -12.37
CA ASN A 30 6.19 13.76 -11.40
C ASN A 30 4.79 14.26 -11.78
N VAL A 31 4.60 14.61 -13.06
CA VAL A 31 3.31 15.07 -13.58
C VAL A 31 2.26 13.96 -13.52
N THR A 32 2.65 12.75 -13.91
CA THR A 32 1.77 11.57 -13.82
C THR A 32 1.39 11.26 -12.38
N GLY A 33 2.33 11.39 -11.42
CA GLY A 33 2.06 11.20 -10.00
C GLY A 33 1.01 12.19 -9.48
N LEU A 34 1.14 13.47 -9.78
CA LEU A 34 0.16 14.50 -9.41
C LEU A 34 -1.21 14.24 -10.04
N ALA A 35 -1.25 13.89 -11.33
CA ALA A 35 -2.48 13.55 -12.03
C ALA A 35 -3.16 12.33 -11.40
N MET A 36 -2.40 11.27 -11.05
CA MET A 36 -2.93 10.08 -10.41
C MET A 36 -3.45 10.35 -9.00
N THR A 37 -2.82 11.25 -8.24
CA THR A 37 -3.31 11.65 -6.92
C THR A 37 -4.69 12.34 -7.04
N THR A 38 -4.81 13.30 -7.95
CA THR A 38 -6.09 14.00 -8.21
C THR A 38 -7.16 13.05 -8.72
N PHE A 39 -6.79 12.16 -9.64
CA PHE A 39 -7.69 11.12 -10.16
C PHE A 39 -8.15 10.18 -9.05
N GLY A 40 -7.23 9.71 -8.19
CA GLY A 40 -7.55 8.81 -7.08
C GLY A 40 -8.51 9.42 -6.05
N VAL A 41 -8.31 10.69 -5.70
CA VAL A 41 -9.22 11.43 -4.81
C VAL A 41 -10.59 11.61 -5.46
N GLY A 42 -10.65 12.00 -6.72
CA GLY A 42 -11.91 12.15 -7.46
C GLY A 42 -12.67 10.83 -7.59
N PHE A 43 -11.97 9.77 -7.95
CA PHE A 43 -12.53 8.42 -8.07
C PHE A 43 -13.04 7.90 -6.72
N GLY A 44 -12.25 8.08 -5.65
CA GLY A 44 -12.64 7.69 -4.29
C GLY A 44 -13.89 8.41 -3.81
N ASN A 45 -13.98 9.71 -4.02
CA ASN A 45 -15.16 10.50 -3.67
C ASN A 45 -16.40 10.10 -4.48
N PHE A 46 -16.26 9.92 -5.79
CA PHE A 46 -17.40 9.58 -6.66
C PHE A 46 -17.95 8.18 -6.35
N PHE A 47 -17.09 7.17 -6.34
CA PHE A 47 -17.52 5.79 -6.08
C PHE A 47 -17.79 5.53 -4.60
N GLY A 48 -17.05 6.16 -3.69
CA GLY A 48 -17.24 6.02 -2.25
C GLY A 48 -18.64 6.46 -1.84
N VAL A 49 -19.07 7.65 -2.23
CA VAL A 49 -20.41 8.16 -1.94
C VAL A 49 -21.50 7.31 -2.61
N SER A 50 -21.28 6.87 -3.84
CA SER A 50 -22.24 6.04 -4.57
C SER A 50 -22.41 4.66 -3.93
N LEU A 51 -21.32 4.03 -3.49
CA LEU A 51 -21.36 2.73 -2.79
C LEU A 51 -22.00 2.84 -1.40
N ILE A 52 -21.74 3.91 -0.66
CA ILE A 52 -22.38 4.15 0.63
C ILE A 52 -23.89 4.26 0.48
N LYS A 53 -24.36 5.01 -0.52
CA LYS A 53 -25.80 5.14 -0.82
C LYS A 53 -26.47 3.82 -1.21
N LEU A 54 -25.69 2.90 -1.81
CA LEU A 54 -26.21 1.59 -2.24
C LEU A 54 -26.32 0.59 -1.07
N VAL A 55 -25.43 0.71 -0.08
CA VAL A 55 -25.30 -0.24 1.05
C VAL A 55 -26.02 0.25 2.31
N ALA A 56 -26.03 1.58 2.54
CA ALA A 56 -26.64 2.20 3.73
C ALA A 56 -27.64 3.27 3.29
N SER A 57 -28.92 2.97 3.41
CA SER A 57 -30.00 3.81 2.86
C SER A 57 -30.19 5.17 3.53
N ASP A 58 -29.55 5.50 4.66
CA ASP A 58 -29.88 6.77 5.37
C ASP A 58 -28.76 7.47 6.14
N VAL A 59 -27.53 6.94 6.22
CA VAL A 59 -26.45 7.62 6.98
C VAL A 59 -25.15 7.60 6.17
N PRO A 60 -24.51 8.79 5.92
CA PRO A 60 -23.28 8.88 5.14
C PRO A 60 -22.02 8.38 5.89
N SER A 61 -22.18 7.69 7.01
CA SER A 61 -21.08 7.11 7.77
C SER A 61 -21.29 5.63 8.00
N ILE A 62 -20.48 4.78 7.37
CA ILE A 62 -20.37 3.38 7.75
C ILE A 62 -19.57 3.34 9.05
N ALA A 63 -20.21 3.04 10.18
CA ALA A 63 -19.52 2.81 11.44
C ALA A 63 -18.64 1.57 11.32
N LEU A 64 -17.40 1.75 10.97
CA LEU A 64 -16.35 0.71 10.93
C LEU A 64 -15.89 0.29 12.34
N SER A 65 -16.57 0.77 13.39
CA SER A 65 -16.21 0.55 14.80
C SER A 65 -16.02 -0.92 15.16
N ALA A 66 -16.86 -1.81 14.63
CA ALA A 66 -16.74 -3.25 14.90
C ALA A 66 -15.52 -3.89 14.20
N THR A 67 -15.19 -3.45 12.98
CA THR A 67 -14.05 -3.99 12.23
C THR A 67 -12.73 -3.34 12.69
N SER A 68 -12.76 -2.07 12.99
CA SER A 68 -11.65 -1.28 13.51
C SER A 68 -11.17 -1.79 14.88
N SER A 69 -12.10 -2.15 15.79
CA SER A 69 -11.76 -2.73 17.09
C SER A 69 -11.02 -4.07 17.02
N TYR A 70 -11.18 -4.84 15.94
CA TYR A 70 -10.40 -6.06 15.71
C TYR A 70 -8.96 -5.77 15.28
N PHE A 71 -8.74 -4.70 14.52
CA PHE A 71 -7.41 -4.31 14.04
C PHE A 71 -6.61 -3.49 15.04
N SER A 72 -7.29 -2.77 15.95
CA SER A 72 -6.66 -1.98 17.03
C SER A 72 -6.45 -2.76 18.33
N LYS A 73 -6.90 -4.02 18.42
CA LYS A 73 -6.61 -4.85 19.59
C LYS A 73 -5.11 -5.00 19.76
N SER A 74 -4.57 -4.37 20.80
CA SER A 74 -3.21 -4.62 21.28
C SER A 74 -3.03 -6.11 21.58
N LEU A 75 -1.89 -6.66 21.22
CA LEU A 75 -1.56 -8.06 21.51
C LEU A 75 -1.71 -8.33 23.02
N PRO A 76 -2.39 -9.44 23.42
CA PRO A 76 -2.65 -9.73 24.85
C PRO A 76 -1.37 -9.87 25.69
N PHE A 77 -0.22 -9.97 25.04
CA PHE A 77 1.09 -10.02 25.68
C PHE A 77 1.63 -8.64 26.11
N ALA A 78 1.08 -7.55 25.59
CA ALA A 78 1.52 -6.17 25.88
C ALA A 78 1.32 -5.79 27.35
N ALA A 79 0.29 -6.35 27.99
CA ALA A 79 -0.03 -6.07 29.40
C ALA A 79 1.00 -6.68 30.40
N LYS A 80 1.74 -7.74 30.00
CA LYS A 80 2.70 -8.44 30.86
C LYS A 80 4.11 -7.84 30.87
N LEU A 81 4.48 -7.02 29.88
CA LEU A 81 5.83 -6.44 29.73
C LEU A 81 5.97 -5.02 30.30
N GLY A 82 5.03 -4.51 31.08
CA GLY A 82 5.11 -3.21 31.76
C GLY A 82 5.23 -2.03 30.77
N TRP A 83 6.11 -1.07 31.07
CA TRP A 83 6.31 0.15 30.28
C TRP A 83 6.81 -0.11 28.85
N PHE A 84 7.72 -1.08 28.66
CA PHE A 84 8.20 -1.50 27.34
C PHE A 84 7.10 -2.14 26.48
N GLY A 85 6.22 -2.93 27.09
CA GLY A 85 5.08 -3.51 26.39
C GLY A 85 4.09 -2.46 25.88
N LYS A 86 3.83 -1.42 26.66
CA LYS A 86 2.98 -0.31 26.24
C LYS A 86 3.59 0.53 25.12
N LEU A 87 4.92 0.70 25.11
CA LEU A 87 5.59 1.51 24.10
C LEU A 87 5.74 0.77 22.76
N PHE A 88 6.05 -0.53 22.79
CA PHE A 88 6.36 -1.31 21.60
C PHE A 88 5.24 -2.25 21.13
N LEU A 89 4.37 -2.74 22.03
CA LEU A 89 3.34 -3.74 21.71
C LEU A 89 1.90 -3.16 21.75
N SER A 90 1.74 -1.87 21.92
CA SER A 90 0.43 -1.19 21.95
C SER A 90 -0.12 -0.87 20.54
N TYR A 91 0.69 -1.11 19.49
CA TYR A 91 0.28 -0.80 18.12
C TYR A 91 -0.59 -1.91 17.52
N GLY A 92 -1.48 -1.54 16.60
CA GLY A 92 -2.33 -2.49 15.89
C GLY A 92 -1.54 -3.51 15.06
N PHE A 93 -2.14 -4.65 14.78
CA PHE A 93 -1.55 -5.74 14.00
C PHE A 93 -0.90 -5.28 12.68
N LEU A 94 -1.47 -4.29 12.02
CA LEU A 94 -0.95 -3.75 10.75
C LEU A 94 0.41 -3.06 10.89
N ALA A 95 0.74 -2.49 12.06
CA ALA A 95 2.05 -1.89 12.31
C ALA A 95 3.16 -2.98 12.32
N TYR A 96 2.89 -4.14 12.95
CA TYR A 96 3.85 -5.26 12.94
C TYR A 96 3.99 -5.87 11.56
N LEU A 97 2.87 -5.96 10.82
CA LEU A 97 2.88 -6.39 9.42
C LEU A 97 3.77 -5.49 8.57
N ALA A 98 3.73 -4.18 8.77
CA ALA A 98 4.59 -3.23 8.07
C ALA A 98 6.08 -3.47 8.34
N VAL A 99 6.45 -3.75 9.59
CA VAL A 99 7.84 -4.10 9.96
C VAL A 99 8.27 -5.41 9.28
N VAL A 100 7.42 -6.43 9.29
CA VAL A 100 7.70 -7.71 8.62
C VAL A 100 7.87 -7.51 7.12
N ILE A 101 7.01 -6.73 6.48
CA ILE A 101 7.12 -6.40 5.05
C ILE A 101 8.42 -5.64 4.77
N ALA A 102 8.80 -4.68 5.62
CA ALA A 102 10.04 -3.92 5.46
C ALA A 102 11.29 -4.83 5.56
N LEU A 103 11.32 -5.74 6.54
CA LEU A 103 12.41 -6.71 6.68
C LEU A 103 12.46 -7.68 5.49
N ALA A 104 11.31 -8.19 5.05
CA ALA A 104 11.22 -9.07 3.88
C ALA A 104 11.69 -8.35 2.61
N ALA A 105 11.26 -7.10 2.39
CA ALA A 105 11.69 -6.29 1.26
C ALA A 105 13.21 -6.04 1.29
N SER A 106 13.76 -5.69 2.46
CA SER A 106 15.19 -5.51 2.65
C SER A 106 15.97 -6.79 2.36
N TYR A 107 15.48 -7.93 2.83
CA TYR A 107 16.11 -9.23 2.54
C TYR A 107 16.08 -9.55 1.04
N VAL A 108 14.93 -9.39 0.38
CA VAL A 108 14.78 -9.65 -1.07
C VAL A 108 15.70 -8.74 -1.87
N LEU A 109 15.77 -7.45 -1.56
CA LEU A 109 16.59 -6.48 -2.29
C LEU A 109 18.09 -6.71 -2.11
N ASN A 110 18.52 -7.17 -0.93
CA ASN A 110 19.95 -7.33 -0.62
C ASN A 110 20.49 -8.73 -0.91
N HIS A 111 19.66 -9.78 -0.83
CA HIS A 111 20.12 -11.17 -0.84
C HIS A 111 19.58 -12.01 -2.00
N THR A 112 18.78 -11.43 -2.92
CA THR A 112 18.24 -12.18 -4.06
C THR A 112 18.71 -11.65 -5.40
N ARG A 113 18.71 -12.53 -6.43
CA ARG A 113 19.00 -12.17 -7.82
C ARG A 113 18.02 -11.13 -8.36
N VAL A 114 16.77 -11.17 -7.90
CA VAL A 114 15.73 -10.20 -8.29
C VAL A 114 16.10 -8.80 -7.78
N GLY A 115 16.56 -8.69 -6.54
CA GLY A 115 17.02 -7.43 -5.96
C GLY A 115 18.25 -6.87 -6.68
N LEU A 116 19.21 -7.75 -7.05
CA LEU A 116 20.39 -7.34 -7.81
C LEU A 116 20.00 -6.77 -9.19
N HIS A 117 19.13 -7.46 -9.93
CA HIS A 117 18.63 -6.97 -11.22
C HIS A 117 17.85 -5.67 -11.07
N LEU A 118 17.05 -5.53 -10.02
CA LEU A 118 16.29 -4.33 -9.76
C LEU A 118 17.19 -3.12 -9.48
N ARG A 119 18.28 -3.30 -8.74
CA ARG A 119 19.31 -2.26 -8.52
C ARG A 119 20.01 -1.89 -9.82
N ALA A 120 20.41 -2.88 -10.62
CA ALA A 120 21.03 -2.65 -11.92
C ALA A 120 20.12 -1.83 -12.86
N VAL A 121 18.83 -2.15 -12.86
CA VAL A 121 17.80 -1.40 -13.63
C VAL A 121 17.62 0.03 -13.09
N GLY A 122 17.76 0.23 -11.78
CA GLY A 122 17.68 1.56 -11.15
C GLY A 122 18.88 2.45 -11.42
N GLU A 123 20.10 1.89 -11.39
CA GLU A 123 21.34 2.62 -11.62
C GLU A 123 21.59 2.94 -13.10
N GLY A 124 21.35 1.97 -13.97
CA GLY A 124 21.59 2.15 -15.41
C GLY A 124 20.67 1.26 -16.27
N PRO A 125 19.46 1.75 -16.63
CA PRO A 125 18.53 0.94 -17.41
C PRO A 125 19.08 0.51 -18.77
N ASN A 126 19.90 1.35 -19.42
CA ASN A 126 20.52 1.05 -20.72
C ASN A 126 21.60 -0.04 -20.60
N THR A 127 22.39 -0.02 -19.53
CA THR A 127 23.42 -1.04 -19.27
C THR A 127 22.79 -2.36 -18.84
N ALA A 128 21.70 -2.33 -18.08
CA ALA A 128 20.94 -3.52 -17.70
C ALA A 128 20.29 -4.18 -18.92
N ASP A 129 19.75 -3.40 -19.85
CA ASP A 129 19.18 -3.91 -21.12
C ASP A 129 20.27 -4.55 -21.99
N ALA A 130 21.44 -3.92 -22.11
CA ALA A 130 22.60 -4.49 -22.81
C ALA A 130 23.10 -5.81 -22.19
N ALA A 131 22.90 -6.00 -20.88
CA ALA A 131 23.19 -7.24 -20.18
C ALA A 131 22.07 -8.31 -20.31
N GLY A 132 21.02 -8.04 -21.11
CA GLY A 132 19.91 -8.97 -21.34
C GLY A 132 18.82 -8.97 -20.25
N ILE A 133 18.84 -8.00 -19.35
CA ILE A 133 17.82 -7.86 -18.29
C ILE A 133 16.62 -7.09 -18.85
N ASN A 134 15.44 -7.66 -18.75
CA ASN A 134 14.21 -7.01 -19.23
C ASN A 134 13.79 -5.86 -18.31
N VAL A 135 14.26 -4.66 -18.60
CA VAL A 135 14.05 -3.43 -17.81
C VAL A 135 12.56 -3.13 -17.58
N THR A 136 11.73 -3.29 -18.62
CA THR A 136 10.30 -3.03 -18.56
C THR A 136 9.60 -3.90 -17.51
N LYS A 137 9.86 -5.21 -17.52
CA LYS A 137 9.26 -6.15 -16.56
C LYS A 137 9.64 -5.82 -15.13
N TYR A 138 10.91 -5.49 -14.88
CA TYR A 138 11.36 -5.13 -13.53
C TYR A 138 10.76 -3.83 -13.04
N LYS A 139 10.62 -2.82 -13.90
CA LYS A 139 9.94 -1.57 -13.56
C LYS A 139 8.47 -1.79 -13.22
N TYR A 140 7.73 -2.55 -14.04
CA TYR A 140 6.34 -2.89 -13.76
C TYR A 140 6.19 -3.64 -12.43
N ALA A 141 6.98 -4.70 -12.22
CA ALA A 141 6.91 -5.50 -11.00
C ALA A 141 7.21 -4.67 -9.74
N ALA A 142 8.28 -3.87 -9.76
CA ALA A 142 8.65 -3.04 -8.63
C ALA A 142 7.59 -2.00 -8.28
N THR A 143 7.03 -1.32 -9.28
CA THR A 143 6.00 -0.30 -9.06
C THR A 143 4.69 -0.92 -8.58
N CYS A 144 4.26 -2.05 -9.16
CA CYS A 144 3.04 -2.75 -8.71
C CYS A 144 3.16 -3.21 -7.27
N VAL A 145 4.29 -3.83 -6.89
CA VAL A 145 4.54 -4.25 -5.50
C VAL A 145 4.59 -3.04 -4.57
N GLY A 146 5.27 -1.95 -4.96
CA GLY A 146 5.31 -0.71 -4.20
C GLY A 146 3.92 -0.10 -3.98
N CYS A 147 3.07 -0.07 -5.02
CA CYS A 147 1.69 0.42 -4.92
C CYS A 147 0.83 -0.46 -4.00
N MET A 148 1.00 -1.78 -4.03
CA MET A 148 0.30 -2.69 -3.11
C MET A 148 0.68 -2.43 -1.65
N ILE A 149 1.97 -2.26 -1.36
CA ILE A 149 2.47 -1.94 -0.02
C ILE A 149 1.94 -0.56 0.43
N ALA A 150 1.98 0.44 -0.45
CA ALA A 150 1.42 1.76 -0.18
C ALA A 150 -0.09 1.71 0.08
N GLY A 151 -0.84 0.86 -0.65
CA GLY A 151 -2.26 0.63 -0.42
C GLY A 151 -2.55 0.08 0.98
N LEU A 152 -1.74 -0.86 1.48
CA LEU A 152 -1.85 -1.35 2.86
C LEU A 152 -1.59 -0.24 3.89
N GLY A 153 -0.64 0.66 3.63
CA GLY A 153 -0.40 1.84 4.46
C GLY A 153 -1.61 2.79 4.49
N GLY A 154 -2.26 3.02 3.35
CA GLY A 154 -3.49 3.80 3.26
C GLY A 154 -4.65 3.16 4.03
N LEU A 155 -4.79 1.84 3.95
CA LEU A 155 -5.79 1.11 4.73
C LEU A 155 -5.55 1.26 6.24
N TYR A 156 -4.29 1.14 6.68
CA TYR A 156 -3.92 1.36 8.08
C TYR A 156 -4.30 2.76 8.55
N TYR A 157 -3.98 3.78 7.76
CA TYR A 157 -4.29 5.17 8.08
C TYR A 157 -5.80 5.39 8.26
N VAL A 158 -6.63 4.87 7.35
CA VAL A 158 -8.08 4.99 7.46
C VAL A 158 -8.63 4.24 8.67
N MET A 159 -8.11 3.07 8.98
CA MET A 159 -8.57 2.27 10.12
C MET A 159 -8.16 2.85 11.47
N ASP A 160 -6.98 3.43 11.57
CA ASP A 160 -6.44 3.99 12.83
C ASP A 160 -7.04 5.37 13.13
N LEU A 161 -7.10 6.26 12.13
CA LEU A 161 -7.66 7.61 12.31
C LEU A 161 -9.18 7.62 12.47
N SER A 162 -9.89 6.67 11.89
CA SER A 162 -11.35 6.55 12.07
C SER A 162 -11.75 6.30 13.53
N LEU A 163 -10.82 5.83 14.37
CA LEU A 163 -11.02 5.64 15.82
C LEU A 163 -10.83 6.91 16.64
N ILE A 164 -10.08 7.88 16.13
CA ILE A 164 -9.71 9.09 16.88
C ILE A 164 -10.73 10.22 16.67
N HIS A 165 -11.51 10.19 15.59
CA HIS A 165 -12.42 11.27 15.20
C HIS A 165 -13.91 10.97 15.40
N ILE A 166 -14.28 9.95 16.15
CA ILE A 166 -15.63 9.69 16.64
C ILE A 166 -15.61 9.75 18.16
#